data_46f79ec8193c56a2517b33ca80b81c6f
#
_entry.id   46f79ec8193c56a2517b33ca80b81c6f
#
_cell.length_a   1.000
_cell.length_b   1.000
_cell.length_c   1.000
_cell.angle_alpha   90.00
_cell.angle_beta   90.00
_cell.angle_gamma   90.00
#
_symmetry.space_group_name_H-M   'P 1'
#
loop_
_entity.id
_entity.type
_entity.pdbx_description
1 polymer ?
#
loop_
_entity_poly.entity_id
_entity_poly.type
_entity_poly.pdbx_seq_one_letter_code
_entity_poly.pdbx_strand_id
1 'polypeptide(L)'
;MSTKKNFILDTNVVLHDYKAIYNFQENDIYLPMVVLEELDKFKRGNDQINYNSRQFARELDLIAENKDFVTKGAPLGEGKGKLYVITHQEWPEEMNKAFIEKKPDHIILACAISIAKKFPKQQTILVTKDINLRMKARAMGCIAEDYISDKVENTDVFEKEYETFNNVDADLIDRLYSEKQGITADDFNFKDDITANECFVMKSSRASILARHVAESHIIRR
;
A
#
# COMPACT_ATOMS: atom_id res chain seq x y z
N MET A 1 22.20 -22.17 -6.60
CA MET A 1 21.47 -21.05 -7.25
C MET A 1 20.01 -21.22 -6.90
N SER A 2 19.38 -20.19 -6.32
CA SER A 2 17.93 -20.19 -6.08
C SER A 2 17.22 -20.31 -7.42
N THR A 3 16.29 -21.26 -7.54
CA THR A 3 15.48 -21.38 -8.76
C THR A 3 14.50 -20.23 -8.78
N LYS A 4 14.45 -19.49 -9.90
CA LYS A 4 13.51 -18.40 -10.13
C LYS A 4 12.07 -18.86 -9.87
N LYS A 5 11.28 -18.03 -9.16
CA LYS A 5 9.88 -18.31 -8.80
C LYS A 5 8.93 -17.48 -9.66
N ASN A 6 7.67 -17.90 -9.70
CA ASN A 6 6.57 -17.19 -10.32
C ASN A 6 5.61 -16.71 -9.22
N PHE A 7 5.33 -15.41 -9.19
CA PHE A 7 4.38 -14.83 -8.23
C PHE A 7 3.13 -14.35 -8.96
N ILE A 8 1.97 -14.79 -8.51
CA ILE A 8 0.68 -14.29 -8.98
C ILE A 8 0.17 -13.30 -7.94
N LEU A 9 -0.12 -12.07 -8.35
CA LEU A 9 -0.59 -11.04 -7.44
C LEU A 9 -2.10 -10.90 -7.48
N ASP A 10 -2.68 -10.84 -6.28
CA ASP A 10 -4.06 -10.48 -6.05
C ASP A 10 -4.26 -8.96 -6.01
N THR A 11 -5.48 -8.50 -6.27
CA THR A 11 -5.89 -7.10 -6.26
C THR A 11 -5.57 -6.41 -4.94
N ASN A 12 -5.78 -7.09 -3.81
CA ASN A 12 -5.54 -6.55 -2.48
C ASN A 12 -4.07 -6.22 -2.21
N VAL A 13 -3.13 -6.92 -2.85
CA VAL A 13 -1.69 -6.62 -2.76
C VAL A 13 -1.41 -5.25 -3.37
N VAL A 14 -1.95 -4.99 -4.55
CA VAL A 14 -1.76 -3.72 -5.28
C VAL A 14 -2.47 -2.57 -4.56
N LEU A 15 -3.68 -2.82 -4.04
CA LEU A 15 -4.42 -1.82 -3.26
C LEU A 15 -3.70 -1.45 -1.97
N HIS A 16 -2.96 -2.39 -1.39
CA HIS A 16 -2.13 -2.14 -0.21
C HIS A 16 -0.83 -1.40 -0.58
N ASP A 17 -0.15 -1.84 -1.64
CA ASP A 17 1.12 -1.27 -2.09
C ASP A 17 1.22 -1.27 -3.62
N TYR A 18 1.07 -0.10 -4.24
CA TYR A 18 1.15 0.03 -5.71
C TYR A 18 2.55 -0.29 -6.27
N LYS A 19 3.59 -0.26 -5.43
CA LYS A 19 4.96 -0.64 -5.78
C LYS A 19 5.27 -2.11 -5.51
N ALA A 20 4.31 -2.90 -5.06
CA ALA A 20 4.51 -4.32 -4.73
C ALA A 20 5.23 -5.09 -5.83
N ILE A 21 4.96 -4.80 -7.11
CA ILE A 21 5.60 -5.46 -8.26
C ILE A 21 7.14 -5.36 -8.26
N TYR A 22 7.72 -4.42 -7.53
CA TYR A 22 9.17 -4.24 -7.45
C TYR A 22 9.82 -4.98 -6.27
N ASN A 23 9.03 -5.65 -5.41
CA ASN A 23 9.50 -6.23 -4.15
C ASN A 23 9.79 -7.74 -4.22
N PHE A 24 9.75 -8.34 -5.42
CA PHE A 24 9.94 -9.78 -5.62
C PHE A 24 11.31 -10.18 -6.19
N GLN A 25 12.30 -9.30 -6.08
CA GLN A 25 13.66 -9.54 -6.52
C GLN A 25 13.74 -10.00 -8.01
N GLU A 26 14.55 -11.03 -8.33
CA GLU A 26 14.75 -11.58 -9.66
C GLU A 26 13.57 -12.42 -10.20
N ASN A 27 12.51 -12.58 -9.40
CA ASN A 27 11.39 -13.46 -9.71
C ASN A 27 10.38 -12.83 -10.66
N ASP A 28 9.67 -13.67 -11.43
CA ASP A 28 8.68 -13.21 -12.39
C ASP A 28 7.30 -13.02 -11.72
N ILE A 29 6.63 -11.97 -12.16
CA ILE A 29 5.31 -11.57 -11.65
C ILE A 29 4.27 -11.75 -12.73
N TYR A 30 3.18 -12.38 -12.38
CA TYR A 30 2.03 -12.61 -13.23
C TYR A 30 0.84 -11.86 -12.67
N LEU A 31 0.28 -10.96 -13.46
CA LEU A 31 -0.87 -10.15 -13.11
C LEU A 31 -2.07 -10.59 -13.95
N PRO A 32 -3.06 -11.28 -13.36
CA PRO A 32 -4.29 -11.63 -14.08
C PRO A 32 -5.06 -10.38 -14.53
N MET A 33 -5.64 -10.41 -15.72
CA MET A 33 -6.41 -9.28 -16.27
C MET A 33 -7.54 -8.85 -15.33
N VAL A 34 -8.19 -9.78 -14.64
CA VAL A 34 -9.24 -9.50 -13.66
C VAL A 34 -8.78 -8.56 -12.54
N VAL A 35 -7.49 -8.58 -12.19
CA VAL A 35 -6.93 -7.64 -11.20
C VAL A 35 -7.00 -6.21 -11.72
N LEU A 36 -6.71 -5.99 -13.00
CA LEU A 36 -6.83 -4.66 -13.62
C LEU A 36 -8.29 -4.19 -13.67
N GLU A 37 -9.22 -5.10 -13.99
CA GLU A 37 -10.66 -4.80 -13.99
C GLU A 37 -11.15 -4.44 -12.58
N GLU A 38 -10.65 -5.12 -11.54
CA GLU A 38 -11.01 -4.79 -10.16
C GLU A 38 -10.42 -3.45 -9.72
N LEU A 39 -9.15 -3.19 -10.05
CA LEU A 39 -8.50 -1.92 -9.74
C LEU A 39 -9.25 -0.72 -10.33
N ASP A 40 -9.88 -0.89 -11.49
CA ASP A 40 -10.68 0.18 -12.11
C ASP A 40 -11.85 0.63 -11.21
N LYS A 41 -12.42 -0.26 -10.42
CA LYS A 41 -13.50 0.05 -9.48
C LYS A 41 -13.04 0.97 -8.34
N PHE A 42 -11.74 0.91 -8.01
CA PHE A 42 -11.13 1.69 -6.93
C PHE A 42 -10.46 2.99 -7.38
N LYS A 43 -10.55 3.38 -8.66
CA LYS A 43 -9.93 4.63 -9.14
C LYS A 43 -10.59 5.90 -8.60
N ARG A 44 -11.85 5.82 -8.16
CA ARG A 44 -12.62 6.96 -7.64
C ARG A 44 -12.63 6.95 -6.13
N GLY A 45 -12.36 8.10 -5.52
CA GLY A 45 -12.31 8.29 -4.07
C GLY A 45 -10.98 8.89 -3.61
N ASN A 46 -10.88 9.16 -2.31
CA ASN A 46 -9.73 9.85 -1.70
C ASN A 46 -8.95 8.97 -0.72
N ASP A 47 -9.39 7.74 -0.50
CA ASP A 47 -8.72 6.81 0.41
C ASP A 47 -7.39 6.31 -0.18
N GLN A 48 -6.55 5.73 0.66
CA GLN A 48 -5.25 5.18 0.28
C GLN A 48 -5.37 4.12 -0.82
N ILE A 49 -6.40 3.28 -0.77
CA ILE A 49 -6.65 2.26 -1.80
C ILE A 49 -6.92 2.89 -3.17
N ASN A 50 -7.66 4.00 -3.22
CA ASN A 50 -7.94 4.72 -4.46
C ASN A 50 -6.68 5.39 -5.02
N TYR A 51 -5.84 5.94 -4.13
CA TYR A 51 -4.53 6.47 -4.50
C TYR A 51 -3.66 5.36 -5.10
N ASN A 52 -3.53 4.23 -4.41
CA ASN A 52 -2.71 3.10 -4.86
C ASN A 52 -3.19 2.54 -6.21
N SER A 53 -4.50 2.41 -6.41
CA SER A 53 -5.06 1.99 -7.70
C SER A 53 -4.67 2.94 -8.84
N ARG A 54 -4.78 4.25 -8.64
CA ARG A 54 -4.39 5.24 -9.65
C ARG A 54 -2.88 5.24 -9.93
N GLN A 55 -2.06 5.11 -8.89
CA GLN A 55 -0.59 5.09 -9.06
C GLN A 55 -0.15 3.81 -9.77
N PHE A 56 -0.73 2.66 -9.42
CA PHE A 56 -0.42 1.42 -10.10
C PHE A 56 -0.75 1.46 -11.61
N ALA A 57 -1.89 2.05 -11.97
CA ALA A 57 -2.24 2.23 -13.37
C ALA A 57 -1.19 3.07 -14.13
N ARG A 58 -0.66 4.13 -13.51
CA ARG A 58 0.42 4.95 -14.09
C ARG A 58 1.74 4.17 -14.19
N GLU A 59 2.08 3.39 -13.17
CA GLU A 59 3.27 2.52 -13.20
C GLU A 59 3.18 1.50 -14.34
N LEU A 60 2.01 0.87 -14.52
CA LEU A 60 1.81 -0.06 -15.62
C LEU A 60 1.93 0.60 -16.99
N ASP A 61 1.39 1.80 -17.15
CA ASP A 61 1.50 2.57 -18.40
C ASP A 61 2.96 2.84 -18.76
N LEU A 62 3.76 3.28 -17.79
CA LEU A 62 5.19 3.50 -17.94
C LEU A 62 5.96 2.20 -18.30
N ILE A 63 5.60 1.08 -17.65
CA ILE A 63 6.22 -0.23 -17.93
C ILE A 63 5.81 -0.74 -19.31
N ALA A 64 4.57 -0.48 -19.73
CA ALA A 64 4.01 -0.94 -21.01
C ALA A 64 4.60 -0.21 -22.21
N GLU A 65 5.20 0.98 -22.01
CA GLU A 65 5.75 1.78 -23.09
C GLU A 65 6.74 0.97 -23.94
N ASN A 66 6.33 0.62 -25.17
CA ASN A 66 7.13 -0.15 -26.14
C ASN A 66 7.54 -1.58 -25.69
N LYS A 67 6.80 -2.21 -24.78
CA LYS A 67 7.11 -3.56 -24.26
C LYS A 67 5.91 -4.50 -24.43
N ASP A 68 6.22 -5.72 -24.84
CA ASP A 68 5.26 -6.83 -24.89
C ASP A 68 5.24 -7.55 -23.54
N PHE A 69 4.38 -7.12 -22.63
CA PHE A 69 4.25 -7.75 -21.31
C PHE A 69 3.26 -8.93 -21.29
N VAL A 70 2.63 -9.25 -22.42
CA VAL A 70 1.75 -10.43 -22.52
C VAL A 70 2.57 -11.68 -22.85
N THR A 71 3.45 -11.62 -23.87
CA THR A 71 4.18 -12.81 -24.32
C THR A 71 5.62 -12.85 -23.84
N LYS A 72 6.34 -11.71 -23.84
CA LYS A 72 7.77 -11.64 -23.52
C LYS A 72 8.08 -11.20 -22.11
N GLY A 73 7.08 -10.62 -21.43
CA GLY A 73 7.23 -9.98 -20.12
C GLY A 73 8.03 -8.69 -20.17
N ALA A 74 7.57 -7.68 -19.43
CA ALA A 74 8.25 -6.41 -19.29
C ALA A 74 9.26 -6.47 -18.14
N PRO A 75 10.55 -6.16 -18.34
CA PRO A 75 11.54 -6.17 -17.27
C PRO A 75 11.23 -5.05 -16.26
N LEU A 76 11.32 -5.38 -14.98
CA LEU A 76 11.02 -4.47 -13.86
C LEU A 76 12.22 -3.64 -13.39
N GLY A 77 13.39 -3.85 -14.01
CA GLY A 77 14.62 -3.14 -13.69
C GLY A 77 15.81 -4.07 -13.51
N GLU A 78 16.97 -3.50 -13.22
CA GLU A 78 18.20 -4.26 -12.98
C GLU A 78 18.06 -5.13 -11.72
N GLY A 79 18.47 -6.39 -11.83
CA GLY A 79 18.39 -7.40 -10.76
C GLY A 79 16.95 -7.83 -10.42
N LYS A 80 15.95 -7.38 -11.18
CA LYS A 80 14.53 -7.74 -10.99
C LYS A 80 14.05 -8.69 -12.09
N GLY A 81 12.93 -9.37 -11.78
CA GLY A 81 12.24 -10.22 -12.75
C GLY A 81 11.47 -9.44 -13.80
N LYS A 82 10.51 -10.11 -14.40
CA LYS A 82 9.62 -9.55 -15.42
C LYS A 82 8.18 -9.55 -14.95
N LEU A 83 7.42 -8.58 -15.43
CA LEU A 83 5.98 -8.52 -15.27
C LEU A 83 5.29 -9.07 -16.51
N TYR A 84 4.37 -10.00 -16.30
CA TYR A 84 3.49 -10.57 -17.31
C TYR A 84 2.04 -10.24 -16.99
N VAL A 85 1.27 -9.82 -17.99
CA VAL A 85 -0.18 -9.68 -17.85
C VAL A 85 -0.84 -10.89 -18.49
N ILE A 86 -1.65 -11.63 -17.72
CA ILE A 86 -2.37 -12.80 -18.20
C ILE A 86 -3.72 -12.37 -18.76
N THR A 87 -3.82 -12.37 -20.09
CA THR A 87 -5.07 -12.01 -20.80
C THR A 87 -5.96 -13.21 -21.07
N HIS A 88 -5.35 -14.41 -21.17
CA HIS A 88 -6.07 -15.65 -21.46
C HIS A 88 -6.30 -16.42 -20.16
N GLN A 89 -7.57 -16.64 -19.85
CA GLN A 89 -7.96 -17.35 -18.63
C GLN A 89 -8.26 -18.79 -18.99
N GLU A 90 -7.27 -19.66 -18.81
CA GLU A 90 -7.55 -21.08 -18.75
C GLU A 90 -8.31 -21.37 -17.46
N TRP A 91 -9.39 -22.14 -17.57
CA TRP A 91 -10.16 -22.60 -16.43
C TRP A 91 -9.87 -24.08 -16.18
N PRO A 92 -8.95 -24.42 -15.27
CA PRO A 92 -8.60 -25.81 -15.00
C PRO A 92 -9.81 -26.64 -14.61
N GLU A 93 -9.81 -27.93 -15.01
CA GLU A 93 -10.96 -28.82 -14.76
C GLU A 93 -11.28 -28.95 -13.26
N GLU A 94 -10.29 -28.99 -12.40
CA GLU A 94 -10.45 -29.05 -10.96
C GLU A 94 -11.23 -27.85 -10.39
N MET A 95 -11.17 -26.67 -11.05
CA MET A 95 -11.94 -25.50 -10.66
C MET A 95 -13.45 -25.70 -10.90
N ASN A 96 -13.85 -26.43 -11.94
CA ASN A 96 -15.27 -26.76 -12.18
C ASN A 96 -15.87 -27.62 -11.08
N LYS A 97 -15.04 -28.45 -10.44
CA LYS A 97 -15.48 -29.33 -9.34
C LYS A 97 -15.55 -28.58 -8.00
N ALA A 98 -14.70 -27.56 -7.84
CA ALA A 98 -14.58 -26.83 -6.57
C ALA A 98 -15.48 -25.60 -6.49
N PHE A 99 -15.78 -24.95 -7.61
CA PHE A 99 -16.49 -23.67 -7.63
C PHE A 99 -17.62 -23.66 -8.65
N ILE A 100 -18.79 -23.20 -8.20
CA ILE A 100 -19.97 -23.06 -9.05
C ILE A 100 -19.89 -21.78 -9.90
N GLU A 101 -19.32 -20.71 -9.32
CA GLU A 101 -19.28 -19.38 -9.95
C GLU A 101 -17.83 -18.97 -10.24
N LYS A 102 -17.65 -18.24 -11.35
CA LYS A 102 -16.37 -17.63 -11.73
C LYS A 102 -16.25 -16.22 -11.10
N LYS A 103 -15.94 -16.16 -9.80
CA LYS A 103 -15.64 -14.89 -9.12
C LYS A 103 -14.21 -14.43 -9.41
N PRO A 104 -13.88 -13.14 -9.24
CA PRO A 104 -12.51 -12.62 -9.41
C PRO A 104 -11.45 -13.44 -8.68
N ASP A 105 -11.63 -13.74 -7.41
CA ASP A 105 -10.75 -14.61 -6.61
C ASP A 105 -10.50 -15.96 -7.28
N HIS A 106 -11.58 -16.58 -7.81
CA HIS A 106 -11.47 -17.88 -8.45
C HIS A 106 -10.70 -17.79 -9.78
N ILE A 107 -10.81 -16.68 -10.48
CA ILE A 107 -10.05 -16.41 -11.72
C ILE A 107 -8.57 -16.26 -11.39
N ILE A 108 -8.23 -15.50 -10.34
CA ILE A 108 -6.85 -15.33 -9.88
C ILE A 108 -6.26 -16.70 -9.48
N LEU A 109 -7.02 -17.51 -8.74
CA LEU A 109 -6.61 -18.85 -8.37
C LEU A 109 -6.42 -19.77 -9.58
N ALA A 110 -7.33 -19.72 -10.57
CA ALA A 110 -7.21 -20.48 -11.81
C ALA A 110 -5.93 -20.11 -12.57
N CYS A 111 -5.57 -18.81 -12.62
CA CYS A 111 -4.31 -18.35 -13.19
C CYS A 111 -3.11 -18.94 -12.45
N ALA A 112 -3.14 -18.99 -11.12
CA ALA A 112 -2.05 -19.57 -10.33
C ALA A 112 -1.85 -21.07 -10.65
N ILE A 113 -2.96 -21.82 -10.73
CA ILE A 113 -2.93 -23.24 -11.11
C ILE A 113 -2.37 -23.43 -12.53
N SER A 114 -2.83 -22.62 -13.48
CA SER A 114 -2.39 -22.71 -14.88
C SER A 114 -0.92 -22.39 -15.03
N ILE A 115 -0.40 -21.37 -14.35
CA ILE A 115 1.04 -21.03 -14.36
C ILE A 115 1.87 -22.13 -13.69
N ALA A 116 1.39 -22.71 -12.58
CA ALA A 116 2.08 -23.82 -11.94
C ALA A 116 2.20 -25.03 -12.88
N LYS A 117 1.15 -25.36 -13.62
CA LYS A 117 1.17 -26.44 -14.62
C LYS A 117 2.09 -26.12 -15.80
N LYS A 118 2.11 -24.87 -16.24
CA LYS A 118 2.96 -24.42 -17.37
C LYS A 118 4.45 -24.45 -17.03
N PHE A 119 4.79 -24.17 -15.77
CA PHE A 119 6.19 -24.11 -15.30
C PHE A 119 6.45 -25.07 -14.12
N PRO A 120 6.35 -26.40 -14.32
CA PRO A 120 6.42 -27.36 -13.22
C PRO A 120 7.77 -27.43 -12.50
N LYS A 121 8.83 -26.86 -13.10
CA LYS A 121 10.16 -26.77 -12.50
C LYS A 121 10.37 -25.51 -11.66
N GLN A 122 9.43 -24.57 -11.72
CA GLN A 122 9.47 -23.32 -10.97
C GLN A 122 8.36 -23.29 -9.95
N GLN A 123 8.67 -22.85 -8.75
CA GLN A 123 7.65 -22.67 -7.73
C GLN A 123 6.73 -21.51 -8.12
N THR A 124 5.43 -21.77 -8.10
CA THR A 124 4.39 -20.75 -8.34
C THR A 124 3.69 -20.45 -7.02
N ILE A 125 3.63 -19.18 -6.66
CA ILE A 125 3.11 -18.69 -5.37
C ILE A 125 2.03 -17.65 -5.64
N LEU A 126 0.85 -17.86 -5.11
CA LEU A 126 -0.20 -16.85 -5.05
C LEU A 126 0.05 -15.93 -3.86
N VAL A 127 0.17 -14.62 -4.13
CA VAL A 127 0.36 -13.62 -3.09
C VAL A 127 -0.93 -12.84 -2.90
N THR A 128 -1.47 -12.86 -1.70
CA THR A 128 -2.73 -12.19 -1.37
C THR A 128 -2.82 -11.85 0.11
N LYS A 129 -3.41 -10.71 0.42
CA LYS A 129 -3.76 -10.31 1.80
C LYS A 129 -5.09 -10.93 2.27
N ASP A 130 -5.87 -11.51 1.35
CA ASP A 130 -7.13 -12.17 1.71
C ASP A 130 -6.90 -13.57 2.27
N ILE A 131 -7.24 -13.75 3.54
CA ILE A 131 -7.14 -15.03 4.23
C ILE A 131 -8.00 -16.10 3.55
N ASN A 132 -9.21 -15.76 3.10
CA ASN A 132 -10.11 -16.71 2.46
C ASN A 132 -9.55 -17.19 1.12
N LEU A 133 -8.97 -16.29 0.32
CA LEU A 133 -8.33 -16.67 -0.93
C LEU A 133 -7.10 -17.55 -0.67
N ARG A 134 -6.27 -17.26 0.36
CA ARG A 134 -5.17 -18.13 0.75
C ARG A 134 -5.65 -19.54 1.14
N MET A 135 -6.74 -19.62 1.91
CA MET A 135 -7.31 -20.92 2.30
C MET A 135 -7.85 -21.69 1.10
N LYS A 136 -8.57 -21.05 0.19
CA LYS A 136 -9.04 -21.67 -1.07
C LYS A 136 -7.85 -22.17 -1.90
N ALA A 137 -6.78 -21.36 -2.03
CA ALA A 137 -5.59 -21.75 -2.78
C ALA A 137 -4.92 -22.99 -2.18
N ARG A 138 -4.72 -23.01 -0.88
CA ARG A 138 -4.14 -24.16 -0.18
C ARG A 138 -5.01 -25.41 -0.33
N ALA A 139 -6.32 -25.30 -0.25
CA ALA A 139 -7.26 -26.42 -0.46
C ALA A 139 -7.18 -26.99 -1.89
N MET A 140 -6.81 -26.15 -2.87
CA MET A 140 -6.57 -26.54 -4.27
C MET A 140 -5.12 -26.98 -4.55
N GLY A 141 -4.29 -27.14 -3.51
CA GLY A 141 -2.88 -27.56 -3.65
C GLY A 141 -1.92 -26.47 -4.13
N CYS A 142 -2.36 -25.21 -4.13
CA CYS A 142 -1.50 -24.08 -4.50
C CYS A 142 -0.75 -23.55 -3.28
N ILE A 143 0.49 -23.11 -3.50
CA ILE A 143 1.23 -22.36 -2.50
C ILE A 143 0.65 -20.94 -2.48
N ALA A 144 0.28 -20.47 -1.30
CA ALA A 144 -0.24 -19.12 -1.10
C ALA A 144 0.37 -18.47 0.13
N GLU A 145 0.84 -17.24 -0.04
CA GLU A 145 1.54 -16.45 0.98
C GLU A 145 0.85 -15.10 1.18
N ASP A 146 1.04 -14.54 2.38
CA ASP A 146 0.65 -13.16 2.66
C ASP A 146 1.67 -12.20 2.04
N TYR A 147 1.20 -11.03 1.62
CA TYR A 147 2.09 -9.95 1.24
C TYR A 147 2.52 -9.20 2.50
N ILE A 148 3.77 -9.42 2.89
CA ILE A 148 4.41 -8.70 3.98
C ILE A 148 5.32 -7.66 3.33
N SER A 149 5.00 -6.38 3.50
CA SER A 149 5.88 -5.28 3.12
C SER A 149 6.47 -4.66 4.38
N ASP A 150 7.66 -4.09 4.28
CA ASP A 150 8.29 -3.29 5.34
C ASP A 150 7.53 -1.97 5.61
N LYS A 151 6.37 -1.78 4.99
CA LYS A 151 5.47 -0.70 5.36
C LYS A 151 5.01 -0.93 6.79
N VAL A 152 5.23 0.05 7.63
CA VAL A 152 4.62 0.12 8.96
C VAL A 152 3.11 0.12 8.74
N GLU A 153 2.47 -1.03 8.94
CA GLU A 153 1.00 -1.17 8.77
C GLU A 153 0.24 -0.38 9.85
N ASN A 154 0.93 -0.03 10.91
CA ASN A 154 0.38 0.66 12.05
C ASN A 154 0.93 2.09 12.07
N THR A 155 0.26 3.02 11.37
CA THR A 155 0.50 4.45 11.53
C THR A 155 0.09 4.92 12.93
N ASP A 156 -0.64 4.12 13.70
CA ASP A 156 -1.00 4.42 15.08
C ASP A 156 0.25 4.58 15.97
N VAL A 157 1.38 3.98 15.58
CA VAL A 157 2.68 4.22 16.24
C VAL A 157 3.20 5.65 15.96
N PHE A 158 2.73 6.28 14.87
CA PHE A 158 3.03 7.67 14.51
C PHE A 158 1.84 8.60 14.68
N GLU A 159 0.65 8.09 14.93
CA GLU A 159 -0.44 8.84 15.53
C GLU A 159 -0.12 9.05 17.02
N LYS A 160 0.93 9.82 17.29
CA LYS A 160 0.88 10.65 18.49
C LYS A 160 -0.36 11.50 18.27
N GLU A 161 -1.41 11.22 19.04
CA GLU A 161 -2.49 12.17 19.21
C GLU A 161 -1.82 13.50 19.48
N TYR A 162 -2.05 14.48 18.62
CA TYR A 162 -1.52 15.82 18.84
C TYR A 162 -1.94 16.22 20.24
N GLU A 163 -0.96 16.48 21.10
CA GLU A 163 -1.30 16.87 22.46
C GLU A 163 -2.21 18.10 22.39
N THR A 164 -3.36 18.00 23.01
CA THR A 164 -4.35 19.08 22.94
C THR A 164 -4.32 19.84 24.25
N PHE A 165 -3.83 21.06 24.19
CA PHE A 165 -3.89 22.00 25.32
C PHE A 165 -5.22 22.77 25.28
N ASN A 166 -6.06 22.49 26.25
CA ASN A 166 -7.34 23.19 26.42
C ASN A 166 -7.17 24.37 27.40
N ASN A 167 -7.97 25.39 27.22
CA ASN A 167 -7.98 26.61 28.06
C ASN A 167 -6.67 27.43 27.99
N VAL A 168 -6.00 27.41 26.83
CA VAL A 168 -4.87 28.31 26.58
C VAL A 168 -5.38 29.74 26.54
N ASP A 169 -4.57 30.69 27.06
CA ASP A 169 -4.93 32.11 27.02
C ASP A 169 -5.21 32.53 25.57
N ALA A 170 -6.35 33.23 25.39
CA ALA A 170 -6.76 33.70 24.09
C ALA A 170 -5.77 34.70 23.47
N ASP A 171 -5.10 35.52 24.28
CA ASP A 171 -4.10 36.49 23.83
C ASP A 171 -2.85 35.78 23.30
N LEU A 172 -2.45 34.63 23.85
CA LEU A 172 -1.37 33.84 23.34
C LEU A 172 -1.70 33.23 21.96
N ILE A 173 -2.95 32.78 21.76
CA ILE A 173 -3.39 32.28 20.46
C ILE A 173 -3.45 33.41 19.44
N ASP A 174 -3.95 34.59 19.81
CA ASP A 174 -3.98 35.75 18.92
C ASP A 174 -2.57 36.22 18.55
N ARG A 175 -1.59 36.14 19.46
CA ARG A 175 -0.19 36.40 19.21
C ARG A 175 0.37 35.36 18.21
N LEU A 176 0.10 34.07 18.38
CA LEU A 176 0.55 33.04 17.42
C LEU A 176 -0.02 33.24 16.02
N TYR A 177 -1.19 33.86 15.87
CA TYR A 177 -1.74 34.23 14.56
C TYR A 177 -1.04 35.45 13.96
N SER A 178 -0.61 36.41 14.76
CA SER A 178 -0.04 37.68 14.33
C SER A 178 1.48 37.65 14.18
N GLU A 179 2.19 36.96 15.09
CA GLU A 179 3.65 36.91 15.15
C GLU A 179 4.19 35.74 14.28
N LYS A 180 4.54 36.04 13.02
CA LYS A 180 5.04 35.02 12.06
C LYS A 180 6.30 34.28 12.51
N GLN A 181 7.11 34.89 13.38
CA GLN A 181 8.34 34.26 13.90
C GLN A 181 8.04 33.28 15.04
N GLY A 182 6.84 33.31 15.61
CA GLY A 182 6.43 32.50 16.75
C GLY A 182 6.65 33.22 18.07
N ILE A 183 6.29 32.56 19.17
CA ILE A 183 6.34 33.05 20.55
C ILE A 183 7.24 32.12 21.34
N THR A 184 7.96 32.65 22.35
CA THR A 184 8.79 31.80 23.21
C THR A 184 7.95 30.70 23.87
N ALA A 185 8.50 29.49 23.95
CA ALA A 185 7.83 28.36 24.59
C ALA A 185 7.59 28.61 26.09
N ASP A 186 8.41 29.45 26.71
CA ASP A 186 8.29 29.84 28.12
C ASP A 186 6.99 30.59 28.44
N ASP A 187 6.38 31.24 27.44
CA ASP A 187 5.09 31.94 27.62
C ASP A 187 3.92 30.93 27.83
N PHE A 188 4.18 29.63 27.54
CA PHE A 188 3.22 28.56 27.72
C PHE A 188 3.60 27.69 28.92
N ASN A 189 2.68 27.43 29.80
CA ASN A 189 2.89 26.52 30.96
C ASN A 189 2.77 25.06 30.51
N PHE A 190 3.76 24.55 29.78
CA PHE A 190 3.83 23.13 29.47
C PHE A 190 4.17 22.36 30.75
N LYS A 191 3.48 21.24 31.00
CA LYS A 191 3.69 20.42 32.20
C LYS A 191 4.90 19.51 32.09
N ASP A 192 5.25 19.10 30.87
CA ASP A 192 6.32 18.20 30.53
C ASP A 192 7.30 18.87 29.55
N ASP A 193 8.50 18.32 29.45
CA ASP A 193 9.51 18.77 28.50
C ASP A 193 9.01 18.52 27.06
N ILE A 194 8.89 19.59 26.31
CA ILE A 194 8.48 19.52 24.90
C ILE A 194 9.65 19.11 24.01
N THR A 195 9.37 18.17 23.10
CA THR A 195 10.38 17.64 22.18
C THR A 195 10.53 18.51 20.93
N ALA A 196 11.67 18.33 20.22
CA ALA A 196 11.91 19.04 18.96
C ALA A 196 10.86 18.65 17.90
N ASN A 197 10.27 19.65 17.23
CA ASN A 197 9.24 19.53 16.22
C ASN A 197 7.91 18.92 16.71
N GLU A 198 7.68 18.89 18.01
CA GLU A 198 6.41 18.45 18.55
C GLU A 198 5.29 19.40 18.12
N CYS A 199 4.16 18.82 17.73
CA CYS A 199 2.98 19.57 17.27
C CYS A 199 1.88 19.49 18.31
N PHE A 200 1.16 20.60 18.50
CA PHE A 200 0.11 20.76 19.49
C PHE A 200 -1.14 21.34 18.87
N VAL A 201 -2.29 20.90 19.34
CA VAL A 201 -3.55 21.62 19.14
C VAL A 201 -3.82 22.46 20.38
N MET A 202 -3.76 23.75 20.26
CA MET A 202 -4.04 24.69 21.35
C MET A 202 -5.43 25.29 21.19
N LYS A 203 -6.23 25.26 22.24
CA LYS A 203 -7.61 25.73 22.25
C LYS A 203 -7.84 26.77 23.35
N SER A 204 -8.38 27.93 22.97
CA SER A 204 -8.93 28.91 23.90
C SER A 204 -10.44 28.87 23.84
N SER A 205 -11.10 29.77 24.63
CA SER A 205 -12.54 29.97 24.55
C SER A 205 -13.05 30.55 23.21
N ARG A 206 -12.16 31.10 22.37
CA ARG A 206 -12.50 31.83 21.13
C ARG A 206 -11.98 31.18 19.88
N ALA A 207 -10.80 30.52 19.94
CA ALA A 207 -10.10 30.00 18.76
C ALA A 207 -9.28 28.75 19.09
N SER A 208 -8.91 28.02 18.06
CA SER A 208 -7.94 26.93 18.14
C SER A 208 -6.88 27.09 17.06
N ILE A 209 -5.65 26.65 17.36
CA ILE A 209 -4.52 26.72 16.44
C ILE A 209 -3.72 25.44 16.51
N LEU A 210 -3.19 24.99 15.37
CA LEU A 210 -2.13 23.99 15.30
C LEU A 210 -0.79 24.70 15.36
N ALA A 211 0.03 24.35 16.32
CA ALA A 211 1.33 24.96 16.54
C ALA A 211 2.42 23.88 16.68
N ARG A 212 3.66 24.28 16.44
CA ARG A 212 4.85 23.41 16.48
C ARG A 212 5.95 24.05 17.31
N HIS A 213 6.63 23.22 18.13
CA HIS A 213 7.85 23.63 18.81
C HIS A 213 9.06 23.62 17.88
N VAL A 214 9.80 24.72 17.84
CA VAL A 214 11.07 24.86 17.12
C VAL A 214 12.18 24.89 18.15
N ALA A 215 12.84 23.75 18.36
CA ALA A 215 13.82 23.56 19.44
C ALA A 215 15.03 24.48 19.36
N GLU A 216 15.54 24.76 18.14
CA GLU A 216 16.72 25.63 17.95
C GLU A 216 16.56 27.03 18.53
N SER A 217 15.35 27.56 18.54
CA SER A 217 15.02 28.90 19.02
C SER A 217 14.10 28.91 20.22
N HIS A 218 13.73 27.74 20.72
CA HIS A 218 12.80 27.52 21.82
C HIS A 218 11.50 28.32 21.68
N ILE A 219 10.92 28.28 20.48
CA ILE A 219 9.67 29.03 20.16
C ILE A 219 8.56 28.08 19.73
N ILE A 220 7.33 28.51 19.98
CA ILE A 220 6.12 27.90 19.45
C ILE A 220 5.67 28.75 18.26
N ARG A 221 5.43 28.11 17.12
CA ARG A 221 4.88 28.79 15.96
C ARG A 221 3.81 27.96 15.26
N ARG A 222 2.94 28.66 14.56
CA ARG A 222 1.89 28.12 13.70
C ARG A 222 2.49 27.33 12.52
#